data_630c51bd096db454ee20f89cf2886123
#
_entry.id   630c51bd096db454ee20f89cf2886123
#
_cell.length_a   1.000
_cell.length_b   1.000
_cell.length_c   1.000
_cell.angle_alpha   90.00
_cell.angle_beta   90.00
_cell.angle_gamma   90.00
#
_symmetry.space_group_name_H-M   'P 1'
#
loop_
_entity.id
_entity.type
_entity.pdbx_description
1 polymer ?
#
loop_
_entity_poly.entity_id
_entity_poly.type
_entity_poly.pdbx_seq_one_letter_code
_entity_poly.pdbx_strand_id
1 'polypeptide(L)'
;EGKEFHTHQGFIKHDDLIGMPEGSVVNINSTTGVVQKFMAFKPLLTDYVLTMPRSATIVYPKDSALIVGFADVFPGARVLEAGVGSGALTLSLLRAVGPTGSVHSVERRDEFAANAKSNVEHYFNGLPGNWSLTIGSLEEQEFAEQFDRVILDMLMPWECIDLAAKVLVPGGVYMAYVATTTQLSNVAEALKKDGRFTEPESFESLVRPWHHDGLAVRPEHRMISHTGFLIFARRIAPGTELLARRRRPSKGAYGIGEE
;
A
#
# COMPACT_ATOMS: atom_id res chain seq x y z
N GLU A 1 16.31 -23.92 -12.83
CA GLU A 1 17.13 -25.14 -12.95
C GLU A 1 18.60 -24.74 -12.92
N GLY A 2 19.47 -25.56 -12.29
CA GLY A 2 20.91 -25.36 -12.23
C GLY A 2 21.42 -24.18 -11.42
N LYS A 3 20.53 -23.46 -10.71
CA LYS A 3 20.90 -22.32 -9.83
C LYS A 3 20.99 -22.76 -8.37
N GLU A 4 21.69 -21.95 -7.59
CA GLU A 4 21.88 -22.17 -6.16
C GLU A 4 21.45 -20.93 -5.37
N PHE A 5 20.85 -21.17 -4.19
CA PHE A 5 20.55 -20.15 -3.20
C PHE A 5 21.60 -20.22 -2.10
N HIS A 6 22.38 -19.15 -1.96
CA HIS A 6 23.44 -19.04 -0.98
C HIS A 6 22.99 -18.38 0.30
N THR A 7 23.37 -18.96 1.43
CA THR A 7 23.15 -18.45 2.79
C THR A 7 24.48 -18.28 3.50
N HIS A 8 24.52 -17.65 4.66
CA HIS A 8 25.71 -17.57 5.51
C HIS A 8 26.16 -18.95 6.06
N GLN A 9 25.35 -19.98 5.92
CA GLN A 9 25.61 -21.34 6.42
C GLN A 9 25.93 -22.35 5.31
N GLY A 10 25.83 -21.96 4.05
CA GLY A 10 26.05 -22.82 2.90
C GLY A 10 25.07 -22.51 1.76
N PHE A 11 24.82 -23.47 0.88
CA PHE A 11 23.96 -23.28 -0.25
C PHE A 11 22.95 -24.42 -0.42
N ILE A 12 21.86 -24.14 -1.13
CA ILE A 12 20.82 -25.07 -1.53
C ILE A 12 20.69 -24.98 -3.05
N LYS A 13 20.73 -26.11 -3.74
CA LYS A 13 20.40 -26.14 -5.18
C LYS A 13 18.91 -25.93 -5.37
N HIS A 14 18.52 -25.11 -6.33
CA HIS A 14 17.10 -24.92 -6.65
C HIS A 14 16.44 -26.23 -7.05
N ASP A 15 17.18 -27.14 -7.72
CA ASP A 15 16.66 -28.42 -8.17
C ASP A 15 16.30 -29.35 -6.99
N ASP A 16 16.94 -29.16 -5.83
CA ASP A 16 16.60 -29.89 -4.60
C ASP A 16 15.28 -29.41 -3.97
N LEU A 17 14.77 -28.23 -4.39
CA LEU A 17 13.52 -27.63 -3.89
C LEU A 17 12.37 -27.75 -4.87
N ILE A 18 12.66 -27.70 -6.18
CA ILE A 18 11.63 -27.69 -7.21
C ILE A 18 10.83 -28.99 -7.17
N GLY A 19 9.52 -28.88 -7.02
CA GLY A 19 8.61 -30.03 -6.92
C GLY A 19 8.39 -30.57 -5.51
N MET A 20 9.11 -30.06 -4.49
CA MET A 20 8.82 -30.42 -3.10
C MET A 20 7.53 -29.76 -2.59
N PRO A 21 6.76 -30.44 -1.71
CA PRO A 21 5.65 -29.81 -1.03
C PRO A 21 6.09 -28.59 -0.22
N GLU A 22 5.23 -27.59 -0.12
CA GLU A 22 5.44 -26.44 0.75
C GLU A 22 5.53 -26.88 2.23
N GLY A 23 6.46 -26.29 3.00
CA GLY A 23 6.76 -26.72 4.37
C GLY A 23 7.77 -27.86 4.46
N SER A 24 8.36 -28.29 3.35
CA SER A 24 9.40 -29.32 3.35
C SER A 24 10.67 -28.84 4.06
N VAL A 25 11.35 -29.79 4.71
CA VAL A 25 12.68 -29.57 5.30
C VAL A 25 13.75 -29.97 4.30
N VAL A 26 14.68 -29.05 4.04
CA VAL A 26 15.81 -29.24 3.14
C VAL A 26 17.12 -29.12 3.90
N ASN A 27 18.12 -29.90 3.48
CA ASN A 27 19.45 -29.84 4.04
C ASN A 27 20.29 -28.82 3.27
N ILE A 28 21.06 -28.01 4.00
CA ILE A 28 22.04 -27.11 3.37
C ILE A 28 23.35 -27.87 3.20
N ASN A 29 23.94 -27.72 2.02
CA ASN A 29 25.30 -28.13 1.74
C ASN A 29 26.27 -27.13 2.40
N SER A 30 26.66 -27.44 3.63
CA SER A 30 27.56 -26.57 4.42
C SER A 30 29.00 -26.80 4.05
N THR A 31 29.76 -25.73 3.98
CA THR A 31 31.24 -25.78 3.82
C THR A 31 31.93 -26.27 5.08
N THR A 32 31.27 -26.31 6.24
CA THR A 32 31.83 -26.72 7.53
C THR A 32 31.57 -28.19 7.89
N GLY A 33 30.86 -28.93 7.03
CA GLY A 33 30.50 -30.34 7.27
C GLY A 33 29.36 -30.55 8.28
N VAL A 34 28.81 -29.48 8.86
CA VAL A 34 27.63 -29.56 9.74
C VAL A 34 26.37 -29.47 8.89
N VAL A 35 25.50 -30.46 8.98
CA VAL A 35 24.21 -30.45 8.28
C VAL A 35 23.28 -29.44 8.92
N GLN A 36 22.96 -28.40 8.20
CA GLN A 36 21.95 -27.41 8.57
C GLN A 36 20.62 -27.73 7.87
N LYS A 37 19.54 -27.48 8.54
CA LYS A 37 18.19 -27.75 8.00
C LYS A 37 17.40 -26.46 7.90
N PHE A 38 16.71 -26.29 6.76
CA PHE A 38 15.80 -25.16 6.52
C PHE A 38 14.43 -25.67 6.14
N MET A 39 13.41 -24.95 6.51
CA MET A 39 12.06 -25.16 6.00
C MET A 39 11.82 -24.26 4.79
N ALA A 40 11.28 -24.84 3.71
CA ALA A 40 10.99 -24.13 2.49
C ALA A 40 9.48 -23.80 2.40
N PHE A 41 9.15 -22.54 2.32
CA PHE A 41 7.79 -22.03 2.14
C PHE A 41 7.73 -21.10 0.94
N LYS A 42 6.57 -21.04 0.28
CA LYS A 42 6.27 -19.93 -0.61
C LYS A 42 6.17 -18.64 0.23
N PRO A 43 6.71 -17.52 -0.26
CA PRO A 43 6.60 -16.27 0.48
C PRO A 43 5.12 -15.85 0.60
N LEU A 44 4.71 -15.46 1.79
CA LEU A 44 3.47 -14.72 1.96
C LEU A 44 3.60 -13.36 1.26
N LEU A 45 2.47 -12.68 0.99
CA LEU A 45 2.51 -11.33 0.41
C LEU A 45 3.42 -10.39 1.23
N THR A 46 3.33 -10.46 2.56
CA THR A 46 4.17 -9.66 3.46
C THR A 46 5.65 -9.93 3.27
N ASP A 47 6.05 -11.21 3.13
CA ASP A 47 7.45 -11.59 2.93
C ASP A 47 7.95 -11.11 1.58
N TYR A 48 7.12 -11.28 0.54
CA TYR A 48 7.45 -10.83 -0.81
C TYR A 48 7.65 -9.31 -0.86
N VAL A 49 6.68 -8.53 -0.33
CA VAL A 49 6.76 -7.06 -0.29
C VAL A 49 8.00 -6.58 0.47
N LEU A 50 8.38 -7.27 1.56
CA LEU A 50 9.55 -6.88 2.35
C LEU A 50 10.89 -7.26 1.70
N THR A 51 10.92 -8.19 0.73
CA THR A 51 12.14 -8.72 0.11
C THR A 51 12.27 -8.42 -1.39
N MET A 52 11.19 -8.01 -2.07
CA MET A 52 11.20 -7.71 -3.49
C MET A 52 12.18 -6.57 -3.84
N PRO A 53 12.68 -6.48 -5.08
CA PRO A 53 13.48 -5.36 -5.56
C PRO A 53 12.77 -4.02 -5.36
N ARG A 54 13.48 -3.02 -4.85
CA ARG A 54 12.91 -1.71 -4.52
C ARG A 54 13.64 -0.59 -5.24
N SER A 55 12.88 0.28 -5.88
CA SER A 55 13.34 1.56 -6.44
C SER A 55 12.88 2.75 -5.60
N ALA A 56 11.88 2.54 -4.71
CA ALA A 56 11.32 3.55 -3.82
C ALA A 56 11.05 2.97 -2.42
N THR A 57 10.79 3.85 -1.45
CA THR A 57 10.19 3.47 -0.17
C THR A 57 8.82 2.85 -0.43
N ILE A 58 8.52 1.76 0.25
CA ILE A 58 7.26 1.02 0.07
C ILE A 58 6.23 1.40 1.13
N VAL A 59 4.95 1.28 0.80
CA VAL A 59 3.90 1.16 1.80
C VAL A 59 4.08 -0.18 2.51
N TYR A 60 4.33 -0.14 3.82
CA TYR A 60 4.59 -1.36 4.60
C TYR A 60 3.33 -2.23 4.71
N PRO A 61 3.49 -3.56 4.86
CA PRO A 61 2.34 -4.48 4.94
C PRO A 61 1.29 -4.13 6.00
N LYS A 62 1.70 -3.59 7.15
CA LYS A 62 0.78 -3.13 8.19
C LYS A 62 -0.13 -1.98 7.70
N ASP A 63 0.43 -1.07 6.89
CA ASP A 63 -0.29 0.08 6.36
C ASP A 63 -1.14 -0.31 5.15
N SER A 64 -0.63 -1.15 4.24
CA SER A 64 -1.41 -1.63 3.10
C SER A 64 -2.63 -2.46 3.55
N ALA A 65 -2.51 -3.24 4.63
CA ALA A 65 -3.65 -3.95 5.23
C ALA A 65 -4.73 -2.98 5.74
N LEU A 66 -4.32 -1.87 6.38
CA LEU A 66 -5.24 -0.83 6.84
C LEU A 66 -5.82 -0.01 5.69
N ILE A 67 -5.03 0.28 4.65
CA ILE A 67 -5.55 0.92 3.44
C ILE A 67 -6.67 0.07 2.83
N VAL A 68 -6.44 -1.23 2.63
CA VAL A 68 -7.47 -2.14 2.11
C VAL A 68 -8.72 -2.15 3.00
N GLY A 69 -8.54 -2.22 4.34
CA GLY A 69 -9.66 -2.29 5.29
C GLY A 69 -10.42 -0.97 5.41
N PHE A 70 -9.74 0.15 5.63
CA PHE A 70 -10.39 1.45 5.87
C PHE A 70 -10.88 2.14 4.59
N ALA A 71 -10.23 1.88 3.45
CA ALA A 71 -10.79 2.28 2.17
C ALA A 71 -11.90 1.33 1.69
N ASP A 72 -12.16 0.23 2.41
CA ASP A 72 -13.14 -0.78 2.04
C ASP A 72 -12.94 -1.24 0.60
N VAL A 73 -11.72 -1.70 0.27
CA VAL A 73 -11.41 -2.26 -1.04
C VAL A 73 -12.01 -3.66 -1.12
N PHE A 74 -13.08 -3.82 -1.87
CA PHE A 74 -13.88 -5.04 -1.96
C PHE A 74 -13.64 -5.79 -3.28
N PRO A 75 -13.95 -7.10 -3.37
CA PRO A 75 -13.91 -7.84 -4.61
C PRO A 75 -14.85 -7.23 -5.66
N GLY A 76 -14.33 -6.85 -6.82
CA GLY A 76 -15.05 -6.15 -7.88
C GLY A 76 -14.87 -4.63 -7.87
N ALA A 77 -14.20 -4.04 -6.88
CA ALA A 77 -13.95 -2.60 -6.84
C ALA A 77 -13.03 -2.14 -7.99
N ARG A 78 -13.29 -0.94 -8.49
CA ARG A 78 -12.43 -0.19 -9.42
C ARG A 78 -11.61 0.80 -8.61
N VAL A 79 -10.31 0.61 -8.62
CA VAL A 79 -9.37 1.41 -7.80
C VAL A 79 -8.46 2.23 -8.71
N LEU A 80 -8.37 3.52 -8.45
CA LEU A 80 -7.33 4.39 -8.98
C LEU A 80 -6.24 4.54 -7.93
N GLU A 81 -5.03 4.16 -8.29
CA GLU A 81 -3.83 4.28 -7.48
C GLU A 81 -2.86 5.27 -8.11
N ALA A 82 -2.20 6.12 -7.33
CA ALA A 82 -1.08 6.90 -7.81
C ALA A 82 0.08 6.93 -6.82
N GLY A 83 1.30 6.94 -7.37
CA GLY A 83 2.53 6.73 -6.60
C GLY A 83 2.82 5.25 -6.43
N VAL A 84 2.94 4.53 -7.52
CA VAL A 84 3.12 3.05 -7.55
C VAL A 84 4.42 2.60 -6.91
N GLY A 85 5.48 3.40 -7.10
CA GLY A 85 6.79 3.12 -6.55
C GLY A 85 7.33 1.75 -6.96
N SER A 86 7.46 0.83 -6.01
CA SER A 86 7.91 -0.55 -6.26
C SER A 86 6.76 -1.54 -6.45
N GLY A 87 5.50 -1.09 -6.42
CA GLY A 87 4.31 -1.92 -6.59
C GLY A 87 3.81 -2.61 -5.32
N ALA A 88 4.32 -2.25 -4.13
CA ALA A 88 3.96 -2.90 -2.87
C ALA A 88 2.46 -2.77 -2.54
N LEU A 89 1.92 -1.55 -2.66
CA LEU A 89 0.50 -1.31 -2.45
C LEU A 89 -0.33 -1.93 -3.57
N THR A 90 0.12 -1.81 -4.82
CA THR A 90 -0.52 -2.40 -6.01
C THR A 90 -0.80 -3.89 -5.83
N LEU A 91 0.17 -4.67 -5.29
CA LEU A 91 -0.01 -6.10 -5.00
C LEU A 91 -1.16 -6.36 -4.02
N SER A 92 -1.25 -5.54 -2.98
CA SER A 92 -2.33 -5.65 -1.97
C SER A 92 -3.69 -5.28 -2.57
N LEU A 93 -3.75 -4.23 -3.38
CA LEU A 93 -4.96 -3.78 -4.07
C LEU A 93 -5.46 -4.82 -5.06
N LEU A 94 -4.59 -5.37 -5.92
CA LEU A 94 -4.94 -6.40 -6.89
C LEU A 94 -5.50 -7.67 -6.24
N ARG A 95 -4.93 -8.07 -5.09
CA ARG A 95 -5.49 -9.19 -4.31
C ARG A 95 -6.86 -8.87 -3.75
N ALA A 96 -7.07 -7.65 -3.26
CA ALA A 96 -8.31 -7.24 -2.62
C ALA A 96 -9.46 -7.09 -3.63
N VAL A 97 -9.20 -6.47 -4.79
CA VAL A 97 -10.24 -6.32 -5.83
C VAL A 97 -10.60 -7.64 -6.51
N GLY A 98 -9.69 -8.62 -6.47
CA GLY A 98 -9.92 -9.93 -7.09
C GLY A 98 -10.06 -9.85 -8.63
N PRO A 99 -10.46 -10.97 -9.27
CA PRO A 99 -10.49 -11.05 -10.75
C PRO A 99 -11.61 -10.23 -11.41
N THR A 100 -12.62 -9.80 -10.65
CA THR A 100 -13.76 -9.04 -11.15
C THR A 100 -13.62 -7.53 -10.95
N GLY A 101 -12.67 -7.09 -10.13
CA GLY A 101 -12.33 -5.68 -9.96
C GLY A 101 -11.14 -5.28 -10.81
N SER A 102 -10.75 -4.02 -10.75
CA SER A 102 -9.62 -3.47 -11.50
C SER A 102 -8.80 -2.49 -10.67
N VAL A 103 -7.51 -2.40 -10.98
CA VAL A 103 -6.61 -1.38 -10.47
C VAL A 103 -6.02 -0.62 -11.64
N HIS A 104 -6.24 0.70 -11.68
CA HIS A 104 -5.57 1.60 -12.59
C HIS A 104 -4.52 2.38 -11.81
N SER A 105 -3.27 2.16 -12.13
CA SER A 105 -2.14 2.77 -11.43
C SER A 105 -1.48 3.84 -12.28
N VAL A 106 -1.07 4.94 -11.66
CA VAL A 106 -0.34 6.05 -12.32
C VAL A 106 0.98 6.26 -11.61
N GLU A 107 2.08 6.24 -12.36
CA GLU A 107 3.43 6.50 -11.85
C GLU A 107 4.14 7.51 -12.75
N ARG A 108 4.75 8.52 -12.13
CA ARG A 108 5.42 9.60 -12.87
C ARG A 108 6.76 9.17 -13.47
N ARG A 109 7.46 8.22 -12.85
CA ARG A 109 8.82 7.83 -13.17
C ARG A 109 8.88 6.48 -13.87
N ASP A 110 9.43 6.48 -15.09
CA ASP A 110 9.54 5.27 -15.92
C ASP A 110 10.26 4.11 -15.22
N GLU A 111 11.34 4.41 -14.52
CA GLU A 111 12.13 3.38 -13.82
C GLU A 111 11.36 2.75 -12.65
N PHE A 112 10.48 3.50 -11.99
CA PHE A 112 9.64 2.98 -10.91
C PHE A 112 8.50 2.14 -11.48
N ALA A 113 7.87 2.63 -12.54
CA ALA A 113 6.83 1.89 -13.27
C ALA A 113 7.36 0.55 -13.80
N ALA A 114 8.58 0.53 -14.37
CA ALA A 114 9.22 -0.69 -14.84
C ALA A 114 9.51 -1.68 -13.70
N ASN A 115 10.01 -1.19 -12.56
CA ASN A 115 10.25 -2.03 -11.37
C ASN A 115 8.94 -2.59 -10.81
N ALA A 116 7.91 -1.75 -10.65
CA ALA A 116 6.58 -2.19 -10.20
C ALA A 116 6.01 -3.27 -11.12
N LYS A 117 6.10 -3.06 -12.44
CA LYS A 117 5.65 -4.04 -13.44
C LYS A 117 6.36 -5.39 -13.27
N SER A 118 7.68 -5.37 -13.11
CA SER A 118 8.47 -6.59 -12.88
C SER A 118 8.06 -7.31 -11.59
N ASN A 119 7.87 -6.57 -10.49
CA ASN A 119 7.46 -7.13 -9.20
C ASN A 119 6.05 -7.73 -9.26
N VAL A 120 5.09 -7.04 -9.90
CA VAL A 120 3.72 -7.54 -10.06
C VAL A 120 3.70 -8.80 -10.94
N GLU A 121 4.40 -8.77 -12.07
CA GLU A 121 4.52 -9.91 -12.98
C GLU A 121 5.13 -11.13 -12.28
N HIS A 122 6.19 -10.92 -11.51
CA HIS A 122 6.84 -12.01 -10.76
C HIS A 122 5.93 -12.59 -9.69
N TYR A 123 5.23 -11.75 -8.92
CA TYR A 123 4.37 -12.21 -7.84
C TYR A 123 3.16 -13.01 -8.33
N PHE A 124 2.51 -12.54 -9.40
CA PHE A 124 1.32 -13.19 -9.97
C PHE A 124 1.64 -14.27 -11.02
N ASN A 125 2.92 -14.49 -11.32
CA ASN A 125 3.37 -15.37 -12.39
C ASN A 125 2.79 -14.98 -13.76
N GLY A 126 2.79 -13.70 -14.04
CA GLY A 126 2.25 -13.03 -15.22
C GLY A 126 1.56 -11.73 -14.84
N LEU A 127 1.37 -10.81 -15.79
CA LEU A 127 0.66 -9.56 -15.53
C LEU A 127 -0.84 -9.81 -15.42
N PRO A 128 -1.49 -9.40 -14.31
CA PRO A 128 -2.94 -9.50 -14.17
C PRO A 128 -3.67 -8.69 -15.25
N GLY A 129 -4.65 -9.28 -15.93
CA GLY A 129 -5.40 -8.63 -17.00
C GLY A 129 -6.31 -7.48 -16.51
N ASN A 130 -6.52 -7.36 -15.21
CA ASN A 130 -7.30 -6.33 -14.56
C ASN A 130 -6.42 -5.22 -13.92
N TRP A 131 -5.15 -5.16 -14.29
CA TRP A 131 -4.23 -4.09 -13.91
C TRP A 131 -3.80 -3.29 -15.13
N SER A 132 -3.92 -1.97 -15.05
CA SER A 132 -3.37 -1.03 -16.03
C SER A 132 -2.41 -0.07 -15.33
N LEU A 133 -1.30 0.27 -15.99
CA LEU A 133 -0.29 1.17 -15.50
C LEU A 133 -0.04 2.27 -16.52
N THR A 134 -0.30 3.51 -16.14
CA THR A 134 -0.04 4.71 -16.93
C THR A 134 1.18 5.44 -16.39
N ILE A 135 2.08 5.85 -17.30
CA ILE A 135 3.24 6.66 -16.96
C ILE A 135 2.87 8.13 -17.16
N GLY A 136 3.03 8.95 -16.13
CA GLY A 136 2.73 10.37 -16.14
C GLY A 136 2.30 10.91 -14.78
N SER A 137 1.98 12.20 -14.75
CA SER A 137 1.41 12.86 -13.57
C SER A 137 -0.08 12.58 -13.47
N LEU A 138 -0.57 12.27 -12.27
CA LEU A 138 -1.99 11.95 -12.06
C LEU A 138 -2.89 13.13 -12.41
N GLU A 139 -2.49 14.34 -12.05
CA GLU A 139 -3.22 15.58 -12.29
C GLU A 139 -3.42 15.90 -13.77
N GLU A 140 -2.62 15.30 -14.66
CA GLU A 140 -2.69 15.48 -16.12
C GLU A 140 -3.53 14.38 -16.80
N GLN A 141 -4.02 13.39 -16.04
CA GLN A 141 -4.76 12.27 -16.60
C GLN A 141 -6.25 12.60 -16.71
N GLU A 142 -6.84 12.10 -17.78
CA GLU A 142 -8.30 12.11 -17.99
C GLU A 142 -8.83 10.67 -17.91
N PHE A 143 -9.91 10.47 -17.19
CA PHE A 143 -10.54 9.17 -17.03
C PHE A 143 -11.98 9.22 -17.54
N ALA A 144 -12.31 8.33 -18.44
CA ALA A 144 -13.68 8.17 -18.95
C ALA A 144 -14.58 7.37 -17.97
N GLU A 145 -13.97 6.59 -17.07
CA GLU A 145 -14.64 5.76 -16.08
C GLU A 145 -14.60 6.40 -14.68
N GLN A 146 -15.52 5.96 -13.83
CA GLN A 146 -15.51 6.32 -12.42
C GLN A 146 -14.93 5.17 -11.58
N PHE A 147 -14.28 5.55 -10.47
CA PHE A 147 -13.65 4.65 -9.52
C PHE A 147 -14.44 4.59 -8.22
N ASP A 148 -14.40 3.44 -7.59
CA ASP A 148 -14.96 3.24 -6.25
C ASP A 148 -14.00 3.75 -5.17
N ARG A 149 -12.69 3.70 -5.46
CA ARG A 149 -11.60 4.10 -4.55
C ARG A 149 -10.53 4.89 -5.31
N VAL A 150 -10.02 5.95 -4.69
CA VAL A 150 -8.82 6.67 -5.11
C VAL A 150 -7.83 6.61 -3.95
N ILE A 151 -6.65 6.00 -4.19
CA ILE A 151 -5.64 5.74 -3.16
C ILE A 151 -4.31 6.31 -3.62
N LEU A 152 -3.76 7.26 -2.86
CA LEU A 152 -2.61 8.07 -3.25
C LEU A 152 -1.44 7.88 -2.26
N ASP A 153 -0.30 7.42 -2.78
CA ASP A 153 1.00 7.39 -2.10
C ASP A 153 1.97 8.30 -2.85
N MET A 154 1.81 9.60 -2.68
CA MET A 154 2.55 10.59 -3.44
C MET A 154 2.90 11.82 -2.57
N LEU A 155 3.84 12.64 -3.06
CA LEU A 155 4.38 13.77 -2.29
C LEU A 155 3.33 14.82 -1.95
N MET A 156 2.43 15.14 -2.89
CA MET A 156 1.45 16.23 -2.76
C MET A 156 0.03 15.74 -3.12
N PRO A 157 -0.56 14.79 -2.39
CA PRO A 157 -1.86 14.22 -2.74
C PRO A 157 -3.01 15.23 -2.67
N TRP A 158 -2.85 16.34 -1.96
CA TRP A 158 -3.84 17.43 -1.92
C TRP A 158 -4.06 18.14 -3.26
N GLU A 159 -3.10 18.10 -4.17
CA GLU A 159 -3.24 18.68 -5.51
C GLU A 159 -4.18 17.87 -6.41
N CYS A 160 -4.39 16.59 -6.07
CA CYS A 160 -5.25 15.69 -6.83
C CYS A 160 -6.69 15.59 -6.29
N ILE A 161 -7.09 16.41 -5.30
CA ILE A 161 -8.43 16.33 -4.69
C ILE A 161 -9.54 16.67 -5.69
N ASP A 162 -9.34 17.67 -6.54
CA ASP A 162 -10.32 18.03 -7.56
C ASP A 162 -10.54 16.90 -8.57
N LEU A 163 -9.45 16.27 -9.03
CA LEU A 163 -9.52 15.10 -9.90
C LEU A 163 -10.21 13.94 -9.17
N ALA A 164 -9.82 13.63 -7.95
CA ALA A 164 -10.43 12.57 -7.16
C ALA A 164 -11.95 12.78 -7.00
N ALA A 165 -12.38 14.03 -6.75
CA ALA A 165 -13.80 14.35 -6.65
C ALA A 165 -14.57 14.18 -7.97
N LYS A 166 -13.91 14.33 -9.11
CA LYS A 166 -14.52 14.13 -10.45
C LYS A 166 -14.67 12.66 -10.79
N VAL A 167 -13.64 11.84 -10.45
CA VAL A 167 -13.58 10.44 -10.87
C VAL A 167 -14.18 9.45 -9.86
N LEU A 168 -14.35 9.84 -8.59
CA LEU A 168 -14.99 8.98 -7.59
C LEU A 168 -16.51 8.93 -7.77
N VAL A 169 -17.06 7.75 -7.66
CA VAL A 169 -18.53 7.59 -7.50
C VAL A 169 -19.00 8.26 -6.19
N PRO A 170 -20.27 8.69 -6.10
CA PRO A 170 -20.85 9.11 -4.82
C PRO A 170 -20.71 8.00 -3.76
N GLY A 171 -20.23 8.36 -2.58
CA GLY A 171 -19.91 7.42 -1.50
C GLY A 171 -18.55 6.73 -1.64
N GLY A 172 -17.84 6.92 -2.76
CA GLY A 172 -16.48 6.43 -2.98
C GLY A 172 -15.48 7.02 -1.97
N VAL A 173 -14.34 6.36 -1.80
CA VAL A 173 -13.34 6.75 -0.79
C VAL A 173 -12.10 7.32 -1.46
N TYR A 174 -11.73 8.52 -1.03
CA TYR A 174 -10.39 9.09 -1.19
C TYR A 174 -9.55 8.66 0.00
N MET A 175 -8.35 8.14 -0.23
CA MET A 175 -7.37 7.84 0.81
C MET A 175 -5.99 8.28 0.37
N ALA A 176 -5.22 8.88 1.28
CA ALA A 176 -3.83 9.20 1.06
C ALA A 176 -2.95 8.62 2.17
N TYR A 177 -1.76 8.15 1.78
CA TYR A 177 -0.67 7.78 2.65
C TYR A 177 0.40 8.87 2.57
N VAL A 178 0.78 9.46 3.69
CA VAL A 178 1.72 10.57 3.76
C VAL A 178 2.72 10.38 4.90
N ALA A 179 3.95 10.85 4.70
CA ALA A 179 5.05 10.60 5.63
C ALA A 179 5.12 11.61 6.78
N THR A 180 4.58 12.81 6.62
CA THR A 180 4.77 13.91 7.58
C THR A 180 3.45 14.53 8.06
N THR A 181 3.46 15.10 9.27
CA THR A 181 2.31 15.82 9.83
C THR A 181 1.94 17.06 9.00
N THR A 182 2.92 17.70 8.36
CA THR A 182 2.66 18.83 7.46
C THR A 182 1.85 18.38 6.24
N GLN A 183 2.24 17.25 5.61
CA GLN A 183 1.47 16.68 4.50
C GLN A 183 0.08 16.26 4.94
N LEU A 184 -0.04 15.62 6.12
CA LEU A 184 -1.32 15.24 6.71
C LEU A 184 -2.24 16.45 6.88
N SER A 185 -1.72 17.55 7.43
CA SER A 185 -2.46 18.80 7.60
C SER A 185 -2.91 19.39 6.26
N ASN A 186 -2.01 19.42 5.25
CA ASN A 186 -2.33 19.94 3.93
C ASN A 186 -3.47 19.16 3.26
N VAL A 187 -3.44 17.82 3.34
CA VAL A 187 -4.54 16.99 2.80
C VAL A 187 -5.84 17.27 3.54
N ALA A 188 -5.80 17.31 4.88
CA ALA A 188 -6.98 17.54 5.69
C ALA A 188 -7.66 18.89 5.36
N GLU A 189 -6.87 19.97 5.29
CA GLU A 189 -7.40 21.28 4.97
C GLU A 189 -7.88 21.40 3.53
N ALA A 190 -7.20 20.76 2.58
CA ALA A 190 -7.63 20.77 1.19
C ALA A 190 -8.95 20.00 1.00
N LEU A 191 -9.15 18.84 1.66
CA LEU A 191 -10.42 18.11 1.65
C LEU A 191 -11.57 18.93 2.25
N LYS A 192 -11.32 19.63 3.37
CA LYS A 192 -12.31 20.50 4.01
C LYS A 192 -12.68 21.70 3.12
N LYS A 193 -11.67 22.30 2.46
CA LYS A 193 -11.87 23.44 1.56
C LYS A 193 -12.64 23.06 0.29
N ASP A 194 -12.39 21.87 -0.24
CA ASP A 194 -13.04 21.36 -1.46
C ASP A 194 -14.56 21.23 -1.28
N GLY A 195 -15.00 20.76 -0.13
CA GLY A 195 -16.43 20.71 0.22
C GLY A 195 -17.22 19.57 -0.42
N ARG A 196 -16.62 18.75 -1.26
CA ARG A 196 -17.26 17.57 -1.90
C ARG A 196 -16.99 16.27 -1.15
N PHE A 197 -16.29 16.33 -0.03
CA PHE A 197 -15.95 15.18 0.81
C PHE A 197 -16.48 15.35 2.23
N THR A 198 -16.63 14.24 2.92
CA THR A 198 -16.89 14.26 4.37
C THR A 198 -15.73 14.88 5.13
N GLU A 199 -15.93 15.22 6.42
CA GLU A 199 -14.79 15.53 7.30
C GLU A 199 -13.76 14.40 7.22
N PRO A 200 -12.46 14.71 6.99
CA PRO A 200 -11.42 13.70 6.89
C PRO A 200 -11.13 13.05 8.25
N GLU A 201 -10.88 11.76 8.22
CA GLU A 201 -10.40 10.99 9.36
C GLU A 201 -8.96 10.56 9.09
N SER A 202 -8.10 10.63 10.12
CA SER A 202 -6.69 10.28 9.99
C SER A 202 -6.17 9.51 11.18
N PHE A 203 -5.21 8.61 10.92
CA PHE A 203 -4.55 7.80 11.92
C PHE A 203 -3.19 7.31 11.45
N GLU A 204 -2.39 6.78 12.36
CA GLU A 204 -1.22 5.96 12.10
C GLU A 204 -1.35 4.61 12.78
N SER A 205 -0.56 3.63 12.37
CA SER A 205 -0.57 2.30 12.97
C SER A 205 0.80 1.92 13.52
N LEU A 206 0.78 1.25 14.66
CA LEU A 206 1.96 0.70 15.31
C LEU A 206 1.77 -0.81 15.49
N VAL A 207 2.70 -1.60 14.98
CA VAL A 207 2.70 -3.05 15.17
C VAL A 207 3.90 -3.42 16.03
N ARG A 208 3.63 -3.98 17.21
CA ARG A 208 4.65 -4.42 18.14
C ARG A 208 4.76 -5.94 18.14
N PRO A 209 5.85 -6.53 17.65
CA PRO A 209 6.07 -7.95 17.74
C PRO A 209 6.38 -8.39 19.18
N TRP A 210 6.14 -9.65 19.47
CA TRP A 210 6.40 -10.27 20.77
C TRP A 210 7.31 -11.48 20.61
N HIS A 211 8.22 -11.66 21.55
CA HIS A 211 9.05 -12.83 21.71
C HIS A 211 8.31 -13.87 22.55
N HIS A 212 8.40 -15.13 22.15
CA HIS A 212 7.79 -16.26 22.84
C HIS A 212 8.83 -17.36 23.00
N ASP A 213 9.24 -17.63 24.25
CA ASP A 213 10.12 -18.74 24.59
C ASP A 213 9.73 -19.28 25.98
N GLY A 214 9.00 -20.40 26.03
CA GLY A 214 8.42 -20.97 27.24
C GLY A 214 7.61 -19.91 28.00
N LEU A 215 8.02 -19.64 29.25
CA LEU A 215 7.39 -18.60 30.09
C LEU A 215 7.91 -17.18 29.81
N ALA A 216 8.95 -17.03 28.99
CA ALA A 216 9.53 -15.72 28.64
C ALA A 216 8.74 -15.09 27.49
N VAL A 217 7.53 -14.62 27.78
CA VAL A 217 6.68 -13.90 26.84
C VAL A 217 6.81 -12.40 27.08
N ARG A 218 7.37 -11.69 26.11
CA ARG A 218 7.64 -10.23 26.24
C ARG A 218 7.64 -9.54 24.88
N PRO A 219 7.38 -8.21 24.83
CA PRO A 219 7.55 -7.43 23.60
C PRO A 219 8.98 -7.53 23.08
N GLU A 220 9.13 -7.58 21.76
CA GLU A 220 10.43 -7.41 21.11
C GLU A 220 11.04 -6.04 21.45
N HIS A 221 12.38 -5.99 21.55
CA HIS A 221 13.09 -4.74 21.83
C HIS A 221 13.04 -3.76 20.66
N ARG A 222 13.00 -4.28 19.42
CA ARG A 222 12.96 -3.48 18.20
C ARG A 222 11.56 -3.52 17.60
N MET A 223 11.07 -2.35 17.21
CA MET A 223 9.85 -2.21 16.41
C MET A 223 10.01 -1.07 15.40
N ILE A 224 9.36 -1.18 14.26
CA ILE A 224 9.17 -0.06 13.35
C ILE A 224 7.94 0.68 13.85
N SER A 225 8.13 1.87 14.43
CA SER A 225 7.04 2.63 15.02
C SER A 225 6.29 3.44 13.96
N HIS A 226 6.92 4.48 13.42
CA HIS A 226 6.31 5.34 12.41
C HIS A 226 6.74 4.92 11.01
N THR A 227 5.78 4.84 10.08
CA THR A 227 6.01 4.61 8.65
C THR A 227 5.31 5.67 7.82
N GLY A 228 4.12 6.10 8.22
CA GLY A 228 3.34 7.14 7.58
C GLY A 228 1.99 7.29 8.26
N PHE A 229 1.27 8.34 7.85
CA PHE A 229 -0.09 8.62 8.25
C PHE A 229 -1.06 8.23 7.14
N LEU A 230 -2.21 7.74 7.54
CA LEU A 230 -3.34 7.48 6.65
C LEU A 230 -4.40 8.54 6.89
N ILE A 231 -4.94 9.09 5.82
CA ILE A 231 -6.06 10.03 5.86
C ILE A 231 -7.07 9.67 4.78
N PHE A 232 -8.34 9.64 5.13
CA PHE A 232 -9.41 9.31 4.19
C PHE A 232 -10.64 10.17 4.38
N ALA A 233 -11.43 10.30 3.31
CA ALA A 233 -12.73 10.93 3.31
C ALA A 233 -13.62 10.30 2.23
N ARG A 234 -14.93 10.41 2.38
CA ARG A 234 -15.89 9.87 1.42
C ARG A 234 -16.43 10.97 0.51
N ARG A 235 -16.60 10.64 -0.77
CA ARG A 235 -17.20 11.52 -1.77
C ARG A 235 -18.68 11.71 -1.48
N ILE A 236 -19.11 12.96 -1.35
CA ILE A 236 -20.53 13.33 -1.15
C ILE A 236 -21.24 13.32 -2.51
N ALA A 237 -22.53 12.99 -2.52
CA ALA A 237 -23.33 13.01 -3.72
C ALA A 237 -23.40 14.44 -4.31
N PRO A 238 -23.37 14.61 -5.62
CA PRO A 238 -23.51 15.91 -6.25
C PRO A 238 -24.82 16.61 -5.83
N GLY A 239 -24.75 17.93 -5.58
CA GLY A 239 -25.92 18.71 -5.16
C GLY A 239 -26.32 18.56 -3.69
N THR A 240 -25.56 17.77 -2.91
CA THR A 240 -25.80 17.63 -1.46
C THR A 240 -25.13 18.79 -0.72
N GLU A 241 -25.88 19.44 0.15
CA GLU A 241 -25.35 20.46 1.05
C GLU A 241 -24.54 19.82 2.20
N LEU A 242 -23.38 20.41 2.50
CA LEU A 242 -22.54 19.94 3.60
C LEU A 242 -23.24 20.10 4.95
N LEU A 243 -23.20 19.06 5.76
CA LEU A 243 -23.63 19.15 7.14
C LEU A 243 -22.70 20.06 7.96
N ALA A 244 -23.23 20.75 8.93
CA ALA A 244 -22.43 21.55 9.85
C ALA A 244 -21.39 20.68 10.57
N ARG A 245 -20.18 21.22 10.74
CA ARG A 245 -19.10 20.52 11.45
C ARG A 245 -19.52 20.15 12.87
N ARG A 246 -19.26 18.91 13.27
CA ARG A 246 -19.57 18.42 14.63
C ARG A 246 -18.73 19.10 15.71
N ARG A 247 -17.51 19.53 15.39
CA ARG A 247 -16.58 20.21 16.31
C ARG A 247 -16.16 21.55 15.72
N ARG A 248 -16.28 22.60 16.52
CA ARG A 248 -15.74 23.91 16.17
C ARG A 248 -14.21 23.87 16.35
N PRO A 249 -13.44 24.54 15.48
CA PRO A 249 -12.02 24.73 15.71
C PRO A 249 -11.77 25.41 17.06
N SER A 250 -10.65 25.11 17.69
CA SER A 250 -10.20 25.88 18.86
C SER A 250 -9.87 27.32 18.45
N LYS A 251 -10.02 28.28 19.39
CA LYS A 251 -9.60 29.66 19.14
C LYS A 251 -8.15 29.71 18.67
N GLY A 252 -7.89 30.41 17.57
CA GLY A 252 -6.56 30.53 16.97
C GLY A 252 -6.10 29.35 16.12
N ALA A 253 -6.95 28.35 15.85
CA ALA A 253 -6.58 27.22 14.99
C ALA A 253 -6.20 27.63 13.57
N TYR A 254 -6.71 28.73 13.06
CA TYR A 254 -6.43 29.30 11.73
C TYR A 254 -5.63 30.63 11.78
N GLY A 255 -5.03 30.98 12.95
CA GLY A 255 -4.31 32.22 13.12
C GLY A 255 -5.16 33.35 13.65
N ILE A 256 -4.53 34.52 13.88
CA ILE A 256 -5.21 35.73 14.38
C ILE A 256 -5.88 36.40 13.17
N GLY A 257 -7.21 36.38 13.11
CA GLY A 257 -8.00 37.14 12.12
C GLY A 257 -8.91 36.35 11.19
N GLU A 258 -8.93 35.00 11.27
CA GLU A 258 -9.89 34.17 10.58
C GLU A 258 -10.87 33.53 11.58
N GLU A 259 -12.01 34.20 11.82
CA GLU A 259 -13.18 33.64 12.52
C GLU A 259 -14.18 33.04 11.51
#